data_a2a8e1216f1e6ec28ab6db2e56d6942d
#
_entry.id   a2a8e1216f1e6ec28ab6db2e56d6942d
#
_cell.length_a   1.000
_cell.length_b   1.000
_cell.length_c   1.000
_cell.angle_alpha   90.00
_cell.angle_beta   90.00
_cell.angle_gamma   90.00
#
_symmetry.space_group_name_H-M   'P 1'
#
loop_
_entity.id
_entity.type
_entity.pdbx_description
1 polymer ?
#
loop_
_entity_poly.entity_id
_entity_poly.type
_entity_poly.pdbx_seq_one_letter_code
_entity_poly.pdbx_strand_id
1 'polypeptide(L)'
;TEPGAGSDVASMVSTAKRSGDKYILNGEKMWISLASKAHHFLVVAKTDPDTGHHGMSAFLVERDMPGVITGDIHGKLGVRAGSTGWVKMEDVEVPAANRLGHEGEGFKIAMSCLDNGRYTVGAGATGLIRACLEASLKYAHDRHTFGKPIGEYQLVKQKIAHMSLWYENSRNLMYKAGWLKNQGMRNTQETGRFK
;
A
#
# COMPACT_ATOMS: atom_id res chain seq x y z
N THR A 1 -5.29 -1.57 -8.13
CA THR A 1 -5.29 -2.95 -8.67
C THR A 1 -6.65 -3.29 -9.22
N GLU A 2 -6.68 -4.03 -10.33
CA GLU A 2 -7.87 -4.60 -10.97
C GLU A 2 -7.70 -6.11 -11.09
N PRO A 3 -8.74 -6.89 -11.36
CA PRO A 3 -8.62 -8.34 -11.52
C PRO A 3 -7.53 -8.76 -12.52
N GLY A 4 -7.36 -8.04 -13.61
CA GLY A 4 -6.35 -8.28 -14.66
C GLY A 4 -5.10 -7.41 -14.61
N ALA A 5 -5.00 -6.43 -13.69
CA ALA A 5 -3.94 -5.42 -13.67
C ALA A 5 -3.48 -5.13 -12.24
N GLY A 6 -2.28 -5.60 -11.88
CA GLY A 6 -1.64 -5.35 -10.58
C GLY A 6 -0.42 -4.44 -10.72
N SER A 7 0.77 -5.04 -10.76
CA SER A 7 2.04 -4.31 -10.92
C SER A 7 2.14 -3.56 -12.25
N ASP A 8 1.53 -4.09 -13.29
CA ASP A 8 1.33 -3.40 -14.56
C ASP A 8 0.10 -2.49 -14.48
N VAL A 9 0.30 -1.32 -13.86
CA VAL A 9 -0.77 -0.32 -13.68
C VAL A 9 -1.30 0.20 -15.02
N ALA A 10 -0.46 0.23 -16.05
CA ALA A 10 -0.84 0.75 -17.36
C ALA A 10 -1.87 -0.14 -18.09
N SER A 11 -1.93 -1.42 -17.75
CA SER A 11 -2.90 -2.37 -18.31
C SER A 11 -4.30 -2.30 -17.70
N MET A 12 -4.56 -1.34 -16.77
CA MET A 12 -5.91 -1.17 -16.21
C MET A 12 -6.96 -0.95 -17.30
N VAL A 13 -8.17 -1.44 -17.05
CA VAL A 13 -9.29 -1.34 -18.00
C VAL A 13 -10.43 -0.45 -17.51
N SER A 14 -10.45 -0.03 -16.25
CA SER A 14 -11.45 0.92 -15.76
C SER A 14 -11.41 2.22 -16.55
N THR A 15 -12.58 2.73 -16.95
CA THR A 15 -12.74 3.92 -17.77
C THR A 15 -13.46 5.05 -17.03
N ALA A 16 -13.21 6.29 -17.45
CA ALA A 16 -13.89 7.49 -17.01
C ALA A 16 -14.19 8.36 -18.23
N LYS A 17 -15.40 8.27 -18.76
CA LYS A 17 -15.83 9.05 -19.94
C LYS A 17 -16.43 10.38 -19.52
N ARG A 18 -15.92 11.49 -20.06
CA ARG A 18 -16.47 12.82 -19.76
C ARG A 18 -17.86 12.98 -20.38
N SER A 19 -18.80 13.52 -19.62
CA SER A 19 -20.16 13.85 -20.03
C SER A 19 -20.56 15.19 -19.39
N GLY A 20 -20.32 16.29 -20.11
CA GLY A 20 -20.58 17.64 -19.62
C GLY A 20 -19.70 18.01 -18.40
N ASP A 21 -20.35 18.25 -17.27
CA ASP A 21 -19.74 18.61 -15.99
C ASP A 21 -19.43 17.41 -15.07
N LYS A 22 -19.55 16.19 -15.59
CA LYS A 22 -19.29 14.94 -14.87
C LYS A 22 -18.49 13.94 -15.70
N TYR A 23 -18.06 12.87 -15.06
CA TYR A 23 -17.45 11.67 -15.66
C TYR A 23 -18.32 10.46 -15.34
N ILE A 24 -18.46 9.55 -16.29
CA ILE A 24 -19.11 8.25 -16.11
C ILE A 24 -18.02 7.21 -15.93
N LEU A 25 -17.93 6.63 -14.73
CA LEU A 25 -16.92 5.65 -14.36
C LEU A 25 -17.46 4.25 -14.46
N ASN A 26 -16.69 3.37 -15.11
CA ASN A 26 -16.96 1.94 -15.22
C ASN A 26 -15.68 1.13 -14.93
N GLY A 27 -15.82 0.01 -14.19
CA GLY A 27 -14.72 -0.91 -13.89
C GLY A 27 -14.79 -1.50 -12.51
N GLU A 28 -13.75 -2.29 -12.18
CA GLU A 28 -13.65 -2.96 -10.89
C GLU A 28 -12.24 -2.84 -10.31
N LYS A 29 -12.14 -2.55 -9.01
CA LYS A 29 -10.89 -2.49 -8.25
C LYS A 29 -10.85 -3.61 -7.22
N MET A 30 -9.71 -4.30 -7.14
CA MET A 30 -9.48 -5.44 -6.25
C MET A 30 -8.44 -5.14 -5.18
N TRP A 31 -8.51 -5.89 -4.09
CA TRP A 31 -7.58 -5.81 -2.96
C TRP A 31 -7.57 -4.46 -2.26
N ILE A 32 -8.73 -3.82 -2.21
CA ILE A 32 -8.90 -2.49 -1.61
C ILE A 32 -9.06 -2.63 -0.11
N SER A 33 -8.15 -2.01 0.64
CA SER A 33 -8.26 -1.95 2.10
C SER A 33 -9.49 -1.14 2.50
N LEU A 34 -10.24 -1.66 3.45
CA LEU A 34 -11.48 -1.06 3.96
C LEU A 34 -12.58 -0.87 2.89
N ALA A 35 -12.58 -1.67 1.82
CA ALA A 35 -13.57 -1.54 0.74
C ALA A 35 -15.01 -1.51 1.25
N SER A 36 -15.37 -2.37 2.20
CA SER A 36 -16.71 -2.44 2.79
C SER A 36 -16.98 -1.39 3.88
N LYS A 37 -16.00 -0.55 4.25
CA LYS A 37 -16.09 0.41 5.37
C LYS A 37 -15.83 1.85 5.00
N ALA A 38 -14.94 2.10 4.02
CA ALA A 38 -14.59 3.46 3.59
C ALA A 38 -15.79 4.18 2.98
N HIS A 39 -15.91 5.48 3.22
CA HIS A 39 -16.94 6.33 2.61
C HIS A 39 -16.46 6.97 1.29
N HIS A 40 -15.13 7.09 1.11
CA HIS A 40 -14.53 7.72 -0.05
C HIS A 40 -13.44 6.82 -0.61
N PHE A 41 -13.35 6.78 -1.93
CA PHE A 41 -12.36 6.02 -2.68
C PHE A 41 -11.56 6.93 -3.61
N LEU A 42 -10.24 6.85 -3.56
CA LEU A 42 -9.39 7.40 -4.61
C LEU A 42 -9.33 6.39 -5.76
N VAL A 43 -9.99 6.70 -6.84
CA VAL A 43 -10.08 5.84 -8.02
C VAL A 43 -9.26 6.41 -9.17
N VAL A 44 -8.42 5.59 -9.77
CA VAL A 44 -7.72 5.91 -11.02
C VAL A 44 -8.39 5.14 -12.16
N ALA A 45 -8.75 5.85 -13.23
CA ALA A 45 -9.41 5.30 -14.40
C ALA A 45 -8.88 5.95 -15.68
N LYS A 46 -9.04 5.29 -16.83
CA LYS A 46 -8.64 5.84 -18.13
C LYS A 46 -9.67 6.85 -18.62
N THR A 47 -9.25 8.11 -18.78
CA THR A 47 -9.99 9.16 -19.49
C THR A 47 -9.68 9.13 -20.99
N ASP A 48 -8.46 8.66 -21.35
CA ASP A 48 -8.03 8.42 -22.72
C ASP A 48 -7.33 7.05 -22.80
N PRO A 49 -7.97 6.01 -23.38
CA PRO A 49 -7.40 4.66 -23.44
C PRO A 49 -6.19 4.55 -24.37
N ASP A 50 -6.01 5.47 -25.33
CA ASP A 50 -5.01 5.34 -26.38
C ASP A 50 -3.63 5.91 -25.99
N THR A 51 -3.57 6.70 -24.92
CA THR A 51 -2.32 7.37 -24.47
C THR A 51 -1.61 6.67 -23.30
N GLY A 52 -1.94 5.40 -23.03
CA GLY A 52 -1.29 4.58 -22.01
C GLY A 52 -1.40 5.17 -20.61
N HIS A 53 -0.26 5.34 -19.92
CA HIS A 53 -0.26 5.90 -18.56
C HIS A 53 -0.53 7.41 -18.51
N HIS A 54 -0.40 8.13 -19.63
CA HIS A 54 -0.78 9.55 -19.74
C HIS A 54 -2.28 9.76 -19.89
N GLY A 55 -3.05 8.72 -20.23
CA GLY A 55 -4.50 8.77 -20.33
C GLY A 55 -5.23 8.47 -19.03
N MET A 56 -4.52 8.37 -17.89
CA MET A 56 -5.13 8.07 -16.61
C MET A 56 -5.44 9.33 -15.83
N SER A 57 -6.60 9.37 -15.20
CA SER A 57 -7.03 10.45 -14.29
C SER A 57 -7.45 9.87 -12.95
N ALA A 58 -7.38 10.68 -11.89
CA ALA A 58 -7.74 10.28 -10.54
C ALA A 58 -9.01 11.00 -10.09
N PHE A 59 -9.89 10.28 -9.41
CA PHE A 59 -11.20 10.75 -8.98
C PHE A 59 -11.47 10.42 -7.51
N LEU A 60 -12.14 11.32 -6.82
CA LEU A 60 -12.73 11.04 -5.51
C LEU A 60 -14.15 10.51 -5.74
N VAL A 61 -14.37 9.24 -5.43
CA VAL A 61 -15.65 8.55 -5.56
C VAL A 61 -16.22 8.31 -4.18
N GLU A 62 -17.46 8.70 -3.96
CA GLU A 62 -18.18 8.46 -2.72
C GLU A 62 -18.90 7.11 -2.77
N ARG A 63 -18.94 6.41 -1.64
CA ARG A 63 -19.60 5.10 -1.51
C ARG A 63 -21.06 5.13 -1.95
N ASP A 64 -21.77 6.21 -1.58
CA ASP A 64 -23.20 6.31 -1.75
C ASP A 64 -23.60 6.81 -3.16
N MET A 65 -22.63 7.05 -4.05
CA MET A 65 -22.93 7.36 -5.45
C MET A 65 -23.61 6.15 -6.10
N PRO A 66 -24.73 6.36 -6.83
CA PRO A 66 -25.40 5.30 -7.57
C PRO A 66 -24.43 4.54 -8.48
N GLY A 67 -24.50 3.21 -8.48
CA GLY A 67 -23.61 2.35 -9.26
C GLY A 67 -22.31 1.95 -8.56
N VAL A 68 -22.01 2.46 -7.36
CA VAL A 68 -20.88 2.00 -6.54
C VAL A 68 -21.31 0.77 -5.72
N ILE A 69 -20.64 -0.33 -5.95
CA ILE A 69 -20.89 -1.59 -5.24
C ILE A 69 -19.57 -2.05 -4.59
N THR A 70 -19.63 -2.48 -3.33
CA THR A 70 -18.44 -2.92 -2.61
C THR A 70 -18.67 -4.25 -1.90
N GLY A 71 -17.62 -5.05 -1.75
CA GLY A 71 -17.68 -6.29 -0.99
C GLY A 71 -16.33 -6.66 -0.39
N ASP A 72 -16.35 -7.58 0.58
CA ASP A 72 -15.15 -8.09 1.23
C ASP A 72 -14.66 -9.39 0.56
N ILE A 73 -13.34 -9.57 0.56
CA ILE A 73 -12.68 -10.82 0.17
C ILE A 73 -12.49 -11.66 1.42
N HIS A 74 -13.09 -12.85 1.42
CA HIS A 74 -13.00 -13.81 2.51
C HIS A 74 -11.94 -14.88 2.23
N GLY A 75 -11.58 -15.67 3.27
CA GLY A 75 -10.64 -16.79 3.13
C GLY A 75 -9.17 -16.38 2.98
N LYS A 76 -8.80 -15.13 3.33
CA LYS A 76 -7.40 -14.68 3.30
C LYS A 76 -6.52 -15.54 4.19
N LEU A 77 -5.28 -15.80 3.76
CA LEU A 77 -4.29 -16.58 4.49
C LEU A 77 -3.77 -15.83 5.73
N GLY A 78 -3.67 -14.50 5.65
CA GLY A 78 -3.24 -13.63 6.75
C GLY A 78 -4.01 -12.31 6.78
N VAL A 79 -3.75 -11.47 7.80
CA VAL A 79 -4.43 -10.17 8.03
C VAL A 79 -5.96 -10.31 7.98
N ARG A 80 -6.47 -11.38 8.59
CA ARG A 80 -7.89 -11.77 8.48
C ARG A 80 -8.84 -10.83 9.22
N ALA A 81 -8.34 -10.11 10.22
CA ALA A 81 -9.10 -9.09 10.95
C ALA A 81 -9.27 -7.78 10.17
N GLY A 82 -8.43 -7.54 9.15
CA GLY A 82 -8.51 -6.36 8.29
C GLY A 82 -9.49 -6.59 7.13
N SER A 83 -10.41 -5.63 6.90
CA SER A 83 -11.23 -5.62 5.68
C SER A 83 -10.33 -5.40 4.46
N THR A 84 -10.42 -6.30 3.51
CA THR A 84 -9.84 -6.19 2.17
C THR A 84 -10.90 -6.65 1.20
N GLY A 85 -11.18 -5.87 0.17
CA GLY A 85 -12.31 -6.16 -0.68
C GLY A 85 -12.13 -5.67 -2.11
N TRP A 86 -13.24 -5.45 -2.75
CA TRP A 86 -13.37 -4.95 -4.11
C TRP A 86 -14.36 -3.78 -4.17
N VAL A 87 -14.19 -2.94 -5.17
CA VAL A 87 -15.07 -1.82 -5.49
C VAL A 87 -15.40 -1.91 -6.97
N LYS A 88 -16.67 -2.10 -7.28
CA LYS A 88 -17.21 -2.10 -8.65
C LYS A 88 -17.92 -0.81 -8.91
N MET A 89 -17.79 -0.29 -10.11
CA MET A 89 -18.42 0.93 -10.60
C MET A 89 -19.18 0.59 -11.87
N GLU A 90 -20.48 0.84 -11.86
CA GLU A 90 -21.40 0.63 -12.98
C GLU A 90 -22.09 1.95 -13.29
N ASP A 91 -21.65 2.61 -14.38
CA ASP A 91 -22.10 3.92 -14.82
C ASP A 91 -22.15 4.98 -13.71
N VAL A 92 -21.14 4.99 -12.84
CA VAL A 92 -21.06 5.92 -11.70
C VAL A 92 -20.83 7.34 -12.21
N GLU A 93 -21.78 8.23 -11.93
CA GLU A 93 -21.67 9.65 -12.25
C GLU A 93 -20.83 10.38 -11.19
N VAL A 94 -19.64 10.84 -11.57
CA VAL A 94 -18.72 11.56 -10.69
C VAL A 94 -18.60 13.01 -11.16
N PRO A 95 -18.92 14.01 -10.33
CA PRO A 95 -18.74 15.42 -10.70
C PRO A 95 -17.31 15.72 -11.15
N ALA A 96 -17.14 16.57 -12.15
CA ALA A 96 -15.82 16.96 -12.64
C ALA A 96 -14.97 17.64 -11.55
N ALA A 97 -15.61 18.26 -10.55
CA ALA A 97 -14.95 18.84 -9.38
C ALA A 97 -14.27 17.78 -8.48
N ASN A 98 -14.69 16.52 -8.53
CA ASN A 98 -14.10 15.41 -7.78
C ASN A 98 -12.88 14.80 -8.49
N ARG A 99 -12.49 15.31 -9.68
CA ARG A 99 -11.23 14.94 -10.30
C ARG A 99 -10.06 15.59 -9.57
N LEU A 100 -9.05 14.82 -9.23
CA LEU A 100 -7.81 15.28 -8.59
C LEU A 100 -6.77 15.64 -9.66
N GLY A 101 -6.28 16.86 -9.61
CA GLY A 101 -5.33 17.38 -10.61
C GLY A 101 -5.95 17.56 -12.00
N HIS A 102 -5.11 17.53 -13.04
CA HIS A 102 -5.53 17.59 -14.43
C HIS A 102 -5.79 16.19 -15.01
N GLU A 103 -6.53 16.12 -16.12
CA GLU A 103 -6.60 14.88 -16.89
C GLU A 103 -5.20 14.42 -17.29
N GLY A 104 -4.95 13.10 -17.24
CA GLY A 104 -3.64 12.52 -17.51
C GLY A 104 -2.68 12.46 -16.31
N GLU A 105 -2.98 13.10 -15.18
CA GLU A 105 -2.11 13.07 -13.98
C GLU A 105 -2.37 11.88 -13.05
N GLY A 106 -3.33 11.02 -13.35
CA GLY A 106 -3.72 9.91 -12.47
C GLY A 106 -2.60 8.94 -12.15
N PHE A 107 -1.73 8.64 -13.13
CA PHE A 107 -0.56 7.79 -12.90
C PHE A 107 0.43 8.41 -11.91
N LYS A 108 0.73 9.70 -12.07
CA LYS A 108 1.61 10.46 -11.16
C LYS A 108 1.07 10.48 -9.74
N ILE A 109 -0.23 10.70 -9.59
CA ILE A 109 -0.92 10.68 -8.29
C ILE A 109 -0.82 9.29 -7.66
N ALA A 110 -1.11 8.23 -8.41
CA ALA A 110 -1.01 6.85 -7.95
C ALA A 110 0.42 6.50 -7.48
N MET A 111 1.45 6.87 -8.24
CA MET A 111 2.85 6.62 -7.88
C MET A 111 3.25 7.37 -6.61
N SER A 112 2.80 8.60 -6.42
CA SER A 112 3.02 9.37 -5.19
C SER A 112 2.37 8.69 -3.97
N CYS A 113 1.16 8.17 -4.10
CA CYS A 113 0.49 7.40 -3.05
C CYS A 113 1.28 6.12 -2.71
N LEU A 114 1.78 5.40 -3.72
CA LEU A 114 2.56 4.18 -3.52
C LEU A 114 3.90 4.45 -2.82
N ASP A 115 4.60 5.52 -3.14
CA ASP A 115 5.85 5.88 -2.47
C ASP A 115 5.63 6.17 -0.98
N ASN A 116 4.56 6.90 -0.64
CA ASN A 116 4.16 7.13 0.75
C ASN A 116 3.74 5.83 1.45
N GLY A 117 2.98 4.97 0.78
CA GLY A 117 2.55 3.68 1.28
C GLY A 117 3.72 2.74 1.56
N ARG A 118 4.74 2.70 0.69
CA ARG A 118 5.97 1.94 0.92
C ARG A 118 6.68 2.39 2.18
N TYR A 119 6.80 3.70 2.40
CA TYR A 119 7.42 4.26 3.60
C TYR A 119 6.69 3.80 4.88
N THR A 120 5.37 3.96 4.95
CA THR A 120 4.59 3.61 6.14
C THR A 120 4.60 2.11 6.45
N VAL A 121 4.49 1.27 5.41
CA VAL A 121 4.57 -0.20 5.57
C VAL A 121 5.96 -0.63 6.02
N GLY A 122 7.03 -0.08 5.46
CA GLY A 122 8.40 -0.36 5.87
C GLY A 122 8.67 0.07 7.33
N ALA A 123 8.16 1.24 7.74
CA ALA A 123 8.27 1.70 9.12
C ALA A 123 7.57 0.75 10.11
N GLY A 124 6.36 0.29 9.77
CA GLY A 124 5.65 -0.72 10.56
C GLY A 124 6.41 -2.05 10.66
N ALA A 125 6.98 -2.54 9.53
CA ALA A 125 7.80 -3.75 9.53
C ALA A 125 9.09 -3.59 10.38
N THR A 126 9.74 -2.43 10.33
CA THR A 126 10.90 -2.11 11.19
C THR A 126 10.54 -2.18 12.68
N GLY A 127 9.36 -1.67 13.06
CA GLY A 127 8.85 -1.78 14.43
C GLY A 127 8.60 -3.24 14.84
N LEU A 128 8.10 -4.07 13.92
CA LEU A 128 7.90 -5.50 14.16
C LEU A 128 9.23 -6.24 14.33
N ILE A 129 10.25 -5.94 13.53
CA ILE A 129 11.61 -6.50 13.69
C ILE A 129 12.15 -6.17 15.10
N ARG A 130 11.98 -4.92 15.55
CA ARG A 130 12.39 -4.50 16.90
C ARG A 130 11.69 -5.33 17.97
N ALA A 131 10.38 -5.44 17.92
CA ALA A 131 9.60 -6.20 18.91
C ALA A 131 10.02 -7.68 18.96
N CYS A 132 10.25 -8.29 17.79
CA CYS A 132 10.77 -9.67 17.72
C CYS A 132 12.17 -9.80 18.31
N LEU A 133 13.07 -8.85 18.06
CA LEU A 133 14.42 -8.85 18.63
C LEU A 133 14.38 -8.74 20.15
N GLU A 134 13.63 -7.78 20.70
CA GLU A 134 13.49 -7.57 22.15
C GLU A 134 12.91 -8.82 22.84
N ALA A 135 11.85 -9.41 22.29
CA ALA A 135 11.25 -10.63 22.81
C ALA A 135 12.22 -11.83 22.75
N SER A 136 12.97 -11.96 21.64
CA SER A 136 13.94 -13.04 21.45
C SER A 136 15.12 -12.93 22.41
N LEU A 137 15.64 -11.72 22.62
CA LEU A 137 16.71 -11.46 23.60
C LEU A 137 16.28 -11.86 25.00
N LYS A 138 15.10 -11.41 25.43
CA LYS A 138 14.56 -11.75 26.74
C LYS A 138 14.40 -13.26 26.89
N TYR A 139 13.74 -13.92 25.94
CA TYR A 139 13.50 -15.35 26.02
C TYR A 139 14.79 -16.18 25.97
N ALA A 140 15.78 -15.77 25.16
CA ALA A 140 17.08 -16.43 25.09
C ALA A 140 17.89 -16.37 26.41
N HIS A 141 17.62 -15.33 27.22
CA HIS A 141 18.19 -15.21 28.58
C HIS A 141 17.38 -16.04 29.58
N ASP A 142 16.06 -16.00 29.53
CA ASP A 142 15.18 -16.61 30.54
C ASP A 142 15.07 -18.14 30.37
N ARG A 143 15.13 -18.66 29.15
CA ARG A 143 15.00 -20.09 28.86
C ARG A 143 16.32 -20.83 29.02
N HIS A 144 16.35 -21.85 29.91
CA HIS A 144 17.49 -22.70 30.15
C HIS A 144 17.31 -24.09 29.54
N THR A 145 18.39 -24.64 28.97
CA THR A 145 18.53 -26.03 28.53
C THR A 145 19.96 -26.53 28.83
N PHE A 146 20.11 -27.78 29.23
CA PHE A 146 21.42 -28.35 29.57
C PHE A 146 22.21 -27.49 30.55
N GLY A 147 21.52 -26.92 31.58
CA GLY A 147 22.10 -26.17 32.66
C GLY A 147 22.52 -24.73 32.40
N LYS A 148 22.18 -24.17 31.22
CA LYS A 148 22.53 -22.78 30.85
C LYS A 148 21.46 -22.11 29.97
N PRO A 149 21.44 -20.76 29.93
CA PRO A 149 20.56 -20.02 29.05
C PRO A 149 20.74 -20.42 27.57
N ILE A 150 19.65 -20.50 26.80
CA ILE A 150 19.75 -20.85 25.38
C ILE A 150 20.51 -19.80 24.56
N GLY A 151 20.56 -18.56 25.02
CA GLY A 151 21.37 -17.49 24.42
C GLY A 151 22.88 -17.73 24.44
N GLU A 152 23.38 -18.70 25.20
CA GLU A 152 24.79 -19.07 25.19
C GLU A 152 25.18 -19.99 24.01
N TYR A 153 24.20 -20.61 23.34
CA TYR A 153 24.47 -21.45 22.19
C TYR A 153 24.76 -20.63 20.94
N GLN A 154 25.81 -21.00 20.20
CA GLN A 154 26.27 -20.23 19.04
C GLN A 154 25.20 -20.04 17.97
N LEU A 155 24.38 -21.06 17.66
CA LEU A 155 23.30 -20.96 16.66
C LEU A 155 22.17 -20.01 17.09
N VAL A 156 21.92 -19.87 18.40
CA VAL A 156 20.97 -18.88 18.93
C VAL A 156 21.57 -17.48 18.85
N LYS A 157 22.82 -17.31 19.24
CA LYS A 157 23.58 -16.04 19.12
C LYS A 157 23.57 -15.54 17.65
N GLN A 158 23.84 -16.43 16.70
CA GLN A 158 23.84 -16.10 15.28
C GLN A 158 22.46 -15.52 14.82
N LYS A 159 21.36 -16.16 15.23
CA LYS A 159 19.99 -15.67 14.89
C LYS A 159 19.75 -14.29 15.47
N ILE A 160 20.09 -14.07 16.73
CA ILE A 160 19.95 -12.78 17.41
C ILE A 160 20.81 -11.71 16.74
N ALA A 161 22.06 -12.04 16.37
CA ALA A 161 22.94 -11.12 15.66
C ALA A 161 22.35 -10.69 14.30
N HIS A 162 21.79 -11.63 13.54
CA HIS A 162 21.11 -11.30 12.28
C HIS A 162 19.88 -10.40 12.50
N MET A 163 19.04 -10.70 13.52
CA MET A 163 17.88 -9.86 13.84
C MET A 163 18.31 -8.43 14.21
N SER A 164 19.38 -8.28 15.00
CA SER A 164 19.95 -6.98 15.35
C SER A 164 20.45 -6.22 14.12
N LEU A 165 21.19 -6.90 13.24
CA LEU A 165 21.69 -6.32 11.99
C LEU A 165 20.54 -5.84 11.07
N TRP A 166 19.50 -6.66 10.92
CA TRP A 166 18.33 -6.29 10.12
C TRP A 166 17.58 -5.10 10.71
N TYR A 167 17.43 -5.07 12.04
CA TYR A 167 16.82 -3.93 12.72
C TYR A 167 17.59 -2.63 12.47
N GLU A 168 18.90 -2.62 12.72
CA GLU A 168 19.72 -1.43 12.53
C GLU A 168 19.73 -0.95 11.08
N ASN A 169 19.85 -1.86 10.11
CA ASN A 169 19.83 -1.51 8.69
C ASN A 169 18.46 -0.92 8.28
N SER A 170 17.36 -1.56 8.67
CA SER A 170 16.01 -1.08 8.34
C SER A 170 15.74 0.27 9.00
N ARG A 171 16.12 0.44 10.25
CA ARG A 171 15.97 1.69 11.01
C ARG A 171 16.74 2.84 10.35
N ASN A 172 18.00 2.63 9.98
CA ASN A 172 18.83 3.65 9.35
C ASN A 172 18.28 4.04 7.98
N LEU A 173 17.83 3.07 7.15
CA LEU A 173 17.20 3.35 5.86
C LEU A 173 15.86 4.09 6.01
N MET A 174 15.06 3.74 7.01
CA MET A 174 13.82 4.42 7.34
C MET A 174 14.06 5.89 7.69
N TYR A 175 15.00 6.19 8.57
CA TYR A 175 15.34 7.57 8.93
C TYR A 175 15.92 8.34 7.75
N LYS A 176 16.80 7.72 6.95
CA LYS A 176 17.33 8.32 5.73
C LYS A 176 16.21 8.69 4.75
N ALA A 177 15.29 7.75 4.49
CA ALA A 177 14.16 7.98 3.59
C ALA A 177 13.24 9.12 4.08
N GLY A 178 12.98 9.20 5.40
CA GLY A 178 12.20 10.27 6.01
C GLY A 178 12.92 11.62 5.93
N TRP A 179 14.22 11.64 6.21
CA TRP A 179 15.03 12.87 6.10
C TRP A 179 15.04 13.42 4.67
N LEU A 180 15.28 12.57 3.65
CA LEU A 180 15.23 12.99 2.24
C LEU A 180 13.88 13.61 1.89
N LYS A 181 12.78 13.01 2.34
CA LYS A 181 11.44 13.54 2.11
C LYS A 181 11.25 14.92 2.75
N ASN A 182 11.72 15.10 3.98
CA ASN A 182 11.63 16.39 4.68
C ASN A 182 12.46 17.50 4.00
N GLN A 183 13.51 17.11 3.26
CA GLN A 183 14.30 18.04 2.43
C GLN A 183 13.66 18.27 1.03
N GLY A 184 12.48 17.75 0.75
CA GLY A 184 11.86 17.83 -0.57
C GLY A 184 12.57 16.98 -1.65
N MET A 185 13.48 16.10 -1.25
CA MET A 185 14.25 15.24 -2.16
C MET A 185 13.50 13.94 -2.47
N ARG A 186 13.78 13.37 -3.65
CA ARG A 186 13.23 12.06 -4.04
C ARG A 186 13.81 10.96 -3.14
N ASN A 187 12.93 10.11 -2.60
CA ASN A 187 13.29 9.02 -1.69
C ASN A 187 12.77 7.63 -2.13
N THR A 188 12.32 7.50 -3.36
CA THR A 188 11.72 6.25 -3.90
C THR A 188 12.67 5.05 -3.76
N GLN A 189 13.98 5.25 -3.99
CA GLN A 189 14.98 4.19 -3.88
C GLN A 189 15.15 3.71 -2.44
N GLU A 190 15.23 4.64 -1.50
CA GLU A 190 15.36 4.34 -0.07
C GLU A 190 14.11 3.65 0.46
N THR A 191 12.93 4.14 0.14
CA THR A 191 11.66 3.50 0.54
C THR A 191 11.50 2.10 -0.03
N GLY A 192 12.00 1.85 -1.25
CA GLY A 192 12.00 0.51 -1.85
C GLY A 192 13.00 -0.47 -1.22
N ARG A 193 14.10 0.05 -0.65
CA ARG A 193 15.15 -0.79 -0.04
C ARG A 193 14.81 -1.28 1.36
N PHE A 194 14.09 -0.49 2.15
CA PHE A 194 13.79 -0.89 3.53
C PHE A 194 12.41 -1.53 3.71
N LYS A 195 11.50 -1.38 2.74
CA LYS A 195 10.22 -2.08 2.72
C LYS A 195 10.42 -3.57 2.43
#